data_a3049cec20d0ab0be11c5ef14bdaa836
#
_entry.id   a3049cec20d0ab0be11c5ef14bdaa836
#
_cell.length_a   1.000
_cell.length_b   1.000
_cell.length_c   1.000
_cell.angle_alpha   90.00
_cell.angle_beta   90.00
_cell.angle_gamma   90.00
#
_symmetry.space_group_name_H-M   'P 1'
#
loop_
_entity.id
_entity.type
_entity.pdbx_description
1 polymer ?
#
loop_
_entity_poly.entity_id
_entity_poly.type
_entity_poly.pdbx_seq_one_letter_code
_entity_poly.pdbx_strand_id
1 'polypeptide(L)'
;FGDYARAVDAVRALSQSGLYPSNCRLLDKREAALNAVTVDGSHVLVLGFESADHPLAPWMERALELVADHGGTCPKGPSYREAGGRHEEGGAGAWREAFIDMPYLLNVMASMGIVADTFETACTWDQFETLHGKVIAEVRAAMKELCGGGFVSCRFTHVYPDGPAPYFTFIAPGRYGAEAEQWMAIKKAASDAVIANGGTITHHHAVGRVHRPWYEQQRPALFGEALRAAKAALDPAGILNPGVLVDPDP
;
A
#
# COMPACT_ATOMS: atom_id res chain seq x y z
N PHE A 1 18.41 2.43 2.73
CA PHE A 1 18.79 1.00 2.73
C PHE A 1 19.17 0.56 1.32
N GLY A 2 20.28 -0.19 1.20
CA GLY A 2 20.67 -0.83 -0.06
C GLY A 2 19.98 -2.18 -0.32
N ASP A 3 19.45 -2.81 0.72
CA ASP A 3 18.80 -4.13 0.68
C ASP A 3 17.36 -4.03 1.19
N TYR A 4 16.42 -4.59 0.41
CA TYR A 4 14.98 -4.50 0.74
C TYR A 4 14.59 -5.40 1.91
N ALA A 5 15.13 -6.62 1.99
CA ALA A 5 14.80 -7.52 3.07
C ALA A 5 15.25 -6.95 4.43
N ARG A 6 16.44 -6.38 4.49
CA ARG A 6 16.93 -5.70 5.69
C ARG A 6 16.08 -4.47 6.05
N ALA A 7 15.59 -3.75 5.06
CA ALA A 7 14.67 -2.63 5.30
C ALA A 7 13.32 -3.11 5.89
N VAL A 8 12.81 -4.24 5.41
CA VAL A 8 11.61 -4.89 5.96
C VAL A 8 11.83 -5.34 7.40
N ASP A 9 12.98 -5.95 7.71
CA ASP A 9 13.33 -6.37 9.07
C ASP A 9 13.44 -5.17 10.03
N ALA A 10 14.02 -4.05 9.57
CA ALA A 10 14.07 -2.81 10.34
C ALA A 10 12.65 -2.30 10.69
N VAL A 11 11.75 -2.30 9.71
CA VAL A 11 10.36 -1.85 9.91
C VAL A 11 9.62 -2.79 10.85
N ARG A 12 9.83 -4.10 10.74
CA ARG A 12 9.30 -5.08 11.69
C ARG A 12 9.80 -4.82 13.11
N ALA A 13 11.11 -4.63 13.29
CA ALA A 13 11.70 -4.30 14.59
C ALA A 13 11.12 -3.01 15.18
N LEU A 14 10.96 -1.97 14.37
CA LEU A 14 10.31 -0.72 14.78
C LEU A 14 8.86 -0.92 15.23
N SER A 15 8.07 -1.68 14.45
CA SER A 15 6.66 -1.93 14.76
C SER A 15 6.45 -2.71 16.06
N GLN A 16 7.43 -3.55 16.41
CA GLN A 16 7.41 -4.41 17.60
C GLN A 16 8.13 -3.79 18.80
N SER A 17 8.77 -2.62 18.63
CA SER A 17 9.58 -1.96 19.67
C SER A 17 8.77 -1.28 20.77
N GLY A 18 7.49 -1.01 20.55
CA GLY A 18 6.68 -0.18 21.46
C GLY A 18 6.91 1.33 21.32
N LEU A 19 7.64 1.78 20.29
CA LEU A 19 7.88 3.21 20.04
C LEU A 19 6.69 3.93 19.41
N TYR A 20 5.79 3.23 18.73
CA TYR A 20 4.58 3.76 18.12
C TYR A 20 4.78 5.01 17.25
N PRO A 21 5.58 4.96 16.18
CA PRO A 21 5.78 6.10 15.30
C PRO A 21 4.46 6.58 14.68
N SER A 22 4.25 7.88 14.58
CA SER A 22 3.09 8.48 13.90
C SER A 22 3.15 8.29 12.39
N ASN A 23 4.34 8.07 11.84
CA ASN A 23 4.59 7.74 10.44
C ASN A 23 5.71 6.70 10.34
N CYS A 24 5.42 5.56 9.70
CA CYS A 24 6.40 4.52 9.41
C CYS A 24 6.06 3.92 8.05
N ARG A 25 6.71 4.41 6.99
CA ARG A 25 6.43 4.02 5.60
C ARG A 25 7.70 3.59 4.90
N LEU A 26 7.73 2.36 4.45
CA LEU A 26 8.82 1.82 3.65
C LEU A 26 8.47 1.90 2.17
N LEU A 27 9.29 2.56 1.39
CA LEU A 27 9.21 2.61 -0.06
C LEU A 27 10.29 1.70 -0.66
N ASP A 28 9.91 0.80 -1.56
CA ASP A 28 10.91 0.13 -2.38
C ASP A 28 11.63 1.15 -3.30
N LYS A 29 12.76 0.78 -3.87
CA LYS A 29 13.55 1.68 -4.73
C LYS A 29 12.78 2.20 -5.95
N ARG A 30 11.77 1.44 -6.42
CA ARG A 30 10.95 1.84 -7.57
C ARG A 30 9.90 2.86 -7.15
N GLU A 31 9.26 2.64 -6.01
CA GLU A 31 8.33 3.59 -5.42
C GLU A 31 9.03 4.89 -5.02
N ALA A 32 10.24 4.78 -4.45
CA ALA A 32 11.05 5.95 -4.10
C ALA A 32 11.42 6.79 -5.35
N ALA A 33 11.78 6.14 -6.45
CA ALA A 33 12.08 6.80 -7.71
C ALA A 33 10.82 7.40 -8.38
N LEU A 34 9.71 6.66 -8.38
CA LEU A 34 8.43 7.13 -8.96
C LEU A 34 7.95 8.43 -8.31
N ASN A 35 8.14 8.55 -6.99
CA ASN A 35 7.73 9.72 -6.20
C ASN A 35 8.86 10.75 -6.02
N ALA A 36 9.93 10.67 -6.79
CA ALA A 36 11.08 11.59 -6.73
C ALA A 36 11.72 11.77 -5.33
N VAL A 37 11.57 10.76 -4.45
CA VAL A 37 12.15 10.76 -3.11
C VAL A 37 13.66 10.54 -3.18
N THR A 38 14.09 9.57 -3.99
CA THR A 38 15.49 9.35 -4.39
C THR A 38 15.56 8.59 -5.72
N VAL A 39 16.65 8.77 -6.45
CA VAL A 39 16.94 8.08 -7.71
C VAL A 39 18.24 7.27 -7.65
N ASP A 40 18.87 7.16 -6.48
CA ASP A 40 20.13 6.45 -6.26
C ASP A 40 19.99 4.92 -6.15
N GLY A 41 18.76 4.41 -6.26
CA GLY A 41 18.46 2.99 -6.14
C GLY A 41 18.26 2.48 -4.71
N SER A 42 18.25 3.37 -3.72
CA SER A 42 17.98 3.04 -2.33
C SER A 42 16.50 2.77 -2.05
N HIS A 43 16.24 1.91 -1.07
CA HIS A 43 14.95 1.77 -0.41
C HIS A 43 14.85 2.82 0.71
N VAL A 44 13.71 3.48 0.85
CA VAL A 44 13.55 4.63 1.75
C VAL A 44 12.52 4.34 2.84
N LEU A 45 12.93 4.52 4.09
CA LEU A 45 12.03 4.55 5.23
C LEU A 45 11.74 6.00 5.60
N VAL A 46 10.46 6.38 5.54
CA VAL A 46 9.97 7.65 6.08
C VAL A 46 9.45 7.36 7.48
N LEU A 47 10.12 7.95 8.48
CA LEU A 47 9.84 7.73 9.89
C LEU A 47 9.58 9.04 10.60
N GLY A 48 8.54 9.11 11.40
CA GLY A 48 8.19 10.29 12.18
C GLY A 48 7.51 9.96 13.49
N PHE A 49 7.71 10.83 14.47
CA PHE A 49 7.05 10.82 15.76
C PHE A 49 6.41 12.18 16.03
N GLU A 50 5.28 12.18 16.70
CA GLU A 50 4.57 13.38 17.13
C GLU A 50 4.14 13.23 18.58
N SER A 51 4.29 14.29 19.37
CA SER A 51 3.80 14.36 20.74
C SER A 51 3.42 15.80 21.10
N ALA A 52 2.40 15.93 21.92
CA ALA A 52 1.96 17.22 22.47
C ALA A 52 2.52 17.47 23.89
N ASP A 53 3.12 16.47 24.53
CA ASP A 53 3.40 16.51 25.97
C ASP A 53 4.83 16.10 26.39
N HIS A 54 5.61 15.49 25.48
CA HIS A 54 6.96 15.04 25.84
C HIS A 54 7.99 15.19 24.70
N PRO A 55 9.30 15.29 25.02
CA PRO A 55 10.36 15.33 24.03
C PRO A 55 10.46 14.02 23.24
N LEU A 56 10.70 14.13 21.93
CA LEU A 56 10.76 12.98 21.01
C LEU A 56 12.17 12.49 20.71
N ALA A 57 13.21 13.24 21.11
CA ALA A 57 14.59 12.89 20.80
C ALA A 57 14.99 11.47 21.25
N PRO A 58 14.70 11.02 22.49
CA PRO A 58 15.03 9.66 22.92
C PRO A 58 14.33 8.56 22.09
N TRP A 59 13.12 8.82 21.64
CA TRP A 59 12.37 7.88 20.81
C TRP A 59 12.96 7.78 19.41
N MET A 60 13.30 8.92 18.82
CA MET A 60 13.92 8.96 17.50
C MET A 60 15.33 8.34 17.54
N GLU A 61 16.12 8.61 18.59
CA GLU A 61 17.44 7.98 18.79
C GLU A 61 17.33 6.47 18.82
N ARG A 62 16.40 5.92 19.64
CA ARG A 62 16.18 4.49 19.71
C ARG A 62 15.70 3.90 18.38
N ALA A 63 14.84 4.60 17.67
CA ALA A 63 14.38 4.16 16.35
C ALA A 63 15.54 4.14 15.33
N LEU A 64 16.43 5.13 15.35
CA LEU A 64 17.61 5.18 14.47
C LEU A 64 18.64 4.08 14.81
N GLU A 65 18.78 3.68 16.07
CA GLU A 65 19.58 2.51 16.45
C GLU A 65 19.02 1.24 15.79
N LEU A 66 17.72 0.99 15.91
CA LEU A 66 17.06 -0.17 15.27
C LEU A 66 17.24 -0.14 13.74
N VAL A 67 17.14 1.02 13.13
CA VAL A 67 17.38 1.20 11.69
C VAL A 67 18.83 0.87 11.34
N ALA A 68 19.80 1.32 12.13
CA ALA A 68 21.24 1.08 11.90
C ALA A 68 21.61 -0.39 12.08
N ASP A 69 21.04 -1.09 13.06
CA ASP A 69 21.23 -2.54 13.29
C ASP A 69 20.86 -3.37 12.06
N HIS A 70 19.92 -2.85 11.24
CA HIS A 70 19.50 -3.46 9.98
C HIS A 70 20.14 -2.82 8.74
N GLY A 71 21.20 -2.01 8.92
CA GLY A 71 21.97 -1.42 7.82
C GLY A 71 21.32 -0.21 7.14
N GLY A 72 20.33 0.40 7.77
CA GLY A 72 19.78 1.68 7.34
C GLY A 72 20.66 2.84 7.79
N THR A 73 20.59 3.97 7.08
CA THR A 73 21.34 5.18 7.40
C THR A 73 20.44 6.41 7.34
N CYS A 74 20.74 7.39 8.18
CA CYS A 74 20.12 8.71 8.14
C CYS A 74 21.22 9.78 8.03
N PRO A 75 21.81 10.00 6.84
CA PRO A 75 23.06 10.77 6.69
C PRO A 75 22.93 12.25 7.08
N LYS A 76 21.71 12.82 7.02
CA LYS A 76 21.44 14.21 7.43
C LYS A 76 20.98 14.32 8.88
N GLY A 77 20.86 13.19 9.59
CA GLY A 77 20.27 13.14 10.92
C GLY A 77 18.75 13.40 10.91
N PRO A 78 18.09 13.24 12.06
CA PRO A 78 16.68 13.58 12.23
C PRO A 78 16.46 15.09 12.32
N SER A 79 15.30 15.57 11.88
CA SER A 79 14.87 16.96 12.07
C SER A 79 13.79 17.04 13.14
N TYR A 80 13.87 18.03 14.01
CA TYR A 80 12.88 18.30 15.06
C TYR A 80 12.20 19.64 14.79
N ARG A 81 10.90 19.71 15.05
CA ARG A 81 10.09 20.90 14.84
C ARG A 81 9.14 21.14 15.99
N GLU A 82 8.86 22.39 16.25
CA GLU A 82 7.79 22.82 17.12
C GLU A 82 6.47 22.91 16.36
N ALA A 83 5.35 22.93 17.09
CA ALA A 83 4.02 23.07 16.53
C ALA A 83 3.91 24.30 15.60
N GLY A 84 3.37 24.10 14.38
CA GLY A 84 3.20 25.17 13.40
C GLY A 84 4.39 25.47 12.49
N GLY A 85 5.52 24.76 12.65
CA GLY A 85 6.67 24.87 11.73
C GLY A 85 6.33 24.46 10.29
N ARG A 86 6.94 25.15 9.29
CA ARG A 86 6.81 24.77 7.87
C ARG A 86 7.45 23.40 7.61
N HIS A 87 6.87 22.63 6.71
CA HIS A 87 7.51 21.40 6.25
C HIS A 87 8.81 21.73 5.50
N GLU A 88 9.89 20.98 5.84
CA GLU A 88 11.15 21.15 5.13
C GLU A 88 11.12 20.59 3.72
N GLU A 89 11.97 21.14 2.87
CA GLU A 89 12.33 20.58 1.59
C GLU A 89 13.15 19.30 1.81
N GLY A 90 12.89 18.26 1.02
CA GLY A 90 13.60 16.99 1.07
C GLY A 90 12.71 15.79 0.71
N GLY A 91 13.25 14.58 0.85
CA GLY A 91 12.53 13.36 0.47
C GLY A 91 11.16 13.17 1.12
N ALA A 92 11.01 13.56 2.40
CA ALA A 92 9.74 13.50 3.09
C ALA A 92 8.72 14.55 2.56
N GLY A 93 9.20 15.74 2.20
CA GLY A 93 8.38 16.77 1.54
C GLY A 93 7.94 16.33 0.15
N ALA A 94 8.88 15.86 -0.65
CA ALA A 94 8.58 15.32 -1.99
C ALA A 94 7.57 14.17 -1.94
N TRP A 95 7.70 13.26 -0.97
CA TRP A 95 6.73 12.20 -0.75
C TRP A 95 5.32 12.74 -0.45
N ARG A 96 5.22 13.75 0.42
CA ARG A 96 3.94 14.37 0.79
C ARG A 96 3.26 15.03 -0.41
N GLU A 97 4.01 15.79 -1.20
CA GLU A 97 3.51 16.43 -2.41
C GLU A 97 3.05 15.41 -3.44
N ALA A 98 3.87 14.40 -3.74
CA ALA A 98 3.51 13.31 -4.63
C ALA A 98 2.21 12.60 -4.19
N PHE A 99 2.02 12.39 -2.88
CA PHE A 99 0.82 11.77 -2.34
C PHE A 99 -0.45 12.62 -2.56
N ILE A 100 -0.33 13.94 -2.46
CA ILE A 100 -1.45 14.88 -2.69
C ILE A 100 -1.81 14.95 -4.18
N ASP A 101 -0.82 14.92 -5.07
CA ASP A 101 -0.99 15.11 -6.51
C ASP A 101 -1.35 13.83 -7.27
N MET A 102 -1.06 12.66 -6.71
CA MET A 102 -1.27 11.35 -7.36
C MET A 102 -2.68 11.12 -7.92
N PRO A 103 -3.78 11.49 -7.23
CA PRO A 103 -5.13 11.30 -7.79
C PRO A 103 -5.36 12.06 -9.10
N TYR A 104 -4.73 13.22 -9.26
CA TYR A 104 -4.83 14.02 -10.49
C TYR A 104 -3.97 13.44 -11.61
N LEU A 105 -2.82 12.88 -11.25
CA LEU A 105 -1.89 12.26 -12.20
C LEU A 105 -2.50 11.03 -12.87
N LEU A 106 -3.31 10.24 -12.17
CA LEU A 106 -4.01 9.09 -12.77
C LEU A 106 -4.90 9.48 -13.95
N ASN A 107 -5.62 10.60 -13.86
CA ASN A 107 -6.44 11.10 -14.96
C ASN A 107 -5.59 11.50 -16.19
N VAL A 108 -4.44 12.12 -15.95
CA VAL A 108 -3.50 12.47 -17.01
C VAL A 108 -2.94 11.22 -17.67
N MET A 109 -2.51 10.23 -16.90
CA MET A 109 -2.01 8.94 -17.41
C MET A 109 -3.07 8.24 -18.27
N ALA A 110 -4.31 8.17 -17.80
CA ALA A 110 -5.42 7.57 -18.56
C ALA A 110 -5.64 8.28 -19.91
N SER A 111 -5.58 9.63 -19.94
CA SER A 111 -5.71 10.40 -21.18
C SER A 111 -4.56 10.17 -22.16
N MET A 112 -3.41 9.71 -21.68
CA MET A 112 -2.24 9.33 -22.48
C MET A 112 -2.25 7.86 -22.92
N GLY A 113 -3.32 7.12 -22.65
CA GLY A 113 -3.41 5.69 -22.96
C GLY A 113 -2.54 4.82 -22.07
N ILE A 114 -2.29 5.24 -20.83
CA ILE A 114 -1.55 4.49 -19.84
C ILE A 114 -2.55 3.80 -18.89
N VAL A 115 -2.37 2.51 -18.70
CA VAL A 115 -3.09 1.73 -17.70
C VAL A 115 -2.32 1.80 -16.39
N ALA A 116 -2.87 2.48 -15.41
CA ALA A 116 -2.27 2.64 -14.09
C ALA A 116 -3.31 2.48 -12.99
N ASP A 117 -2.94 1.82 -11.91
CA ASP A 117 -3.78 1.70 -10.72
C ASP A 117 -2.95 1.25 -9.52
N THR A 118 -3.61 1.21 -8.38
CA THR A 118 -3.05 0.73 -7.12
C THR A 118 -3.93 -0.35 -6.53
N PHE A 119 -3.35 -1.20 -5.72
CA PHE A 119 -4.05 -2.14 -4.86
C PHE A 119 -3.24 -2.35 -3.58
N GLU A 120 -3.91 -2.77 -2.53
CA GLU A 120 -3.28 -2.95 -1.24
C GLU A 120 -3.82 -4.18 -0.54
N THR A 121 -3.06 -4.66 0.44
CA THR A 121 -3.40 -5.83 1.24
C THR A 121 -2.85 -5.65 2.65
N ALA A 122 -3.12 -6.60 3.52
CA ALA A 122 -2.41 -6.82 4.77
C ALA A 122 -2.11 -8.30 4.93
N CYS A 123 -0.99 -8.61 5.57
CA CYS A 123 -0.59 -9.97 5.89
C CYS A 123 0.26 -9.98 7.16
N THR A 124 0.52 -11.16 7.72
CA THR A 124 1.46 -11.32 8.82
C THR A 124 2.93 -11.25 8.35
N TRP A 125 3.86 -10.92 9.26
CA TRP A 125 5.28 -10.78 8.92
C TRP A 125 5.89 -12.05 8.31
N ASP A 126 5.48 -13.22 8.76
CA ASP A 126 5.96 -14.51 8.25
C ASP A 126 5.47 -14.83 6.83
N GLN A 127 4.37 -14.24 6.40
CA GLN A 127 3.80 -14.41 5.06
C GLN A 127 4.31 -13.37 4.05
N PHE A 128 4.80 -12.23 4.53
CA PHE A 128 5.07 -11.07 3.67
C PHE A 128 6.03 -11.37 2.52
N GLU A 129 7.16 -12.02 2.77
CA GLU A 129 8.18 -12.28 1.74
C GLU A 129 7.59 -13.11 0.57
N THR A 130 6.88 -14.18 0.91
CA THR A 130 6.23 -15.06 -0.09
C THR A 130 5.14 -14.31 -0.84
N LEU A 131 4.24 -13.61 -0.13
CA LEU A 131 3.16 -12.83 -0.72
C LEU A 131 3.72 -11.76 -1.66
N HIS A 132 4.66 -10.95 -1.20
CA HIS A 132 5.28 -9.88 -1.98
C HIS A 132 5.92 -10.43 -3.27
N GLY A 133 6.73 -11.49 -3.16
CA GLY A 133 7.39 -12.11 -4.31
C GLY A 133 6.40 -12.64 -5.35
N LYS A 134 5.35 -13.33 -4.91
CA LYS A 134 4.31 -13.89 -5.79
C LYS A 134 3.46 -12.80 -6.44
N VAL A 135 2.99 -11.82 -5.67
CA VAL A 135 2.19 -10.70 -6.21
C VAL A 135 2.98 -9.93 -7.28
N ILE A 136 4.24 -9.58 -7.00
CA ILE A 136 5.10 -8.89 -7.98
C ILE A 136 5.30 -9.73 -9.24
N ALA A 137 5.50 -11.04 -9.11
CA ALA A 137 5.71 -11.93 -10.25
C ALA A 137 4.46 -12.03 -11.13
N GLU A 138 3.29 -12.28 -10.54
CA GLU A 138 2.02 -12.42 -11.27
C GLU A 138 1.60 -11.12 -11.95
N VAL A 139 1.72 -9.98 -11.26
CA VAL A 139 1.40 -8.67 -11.85
C VAL A 139 2.33 -8.36 -13.03
N ARG A 140 3.63 -8.66 -12.91
CA ARG A 140 4.58 -8.51 -14.02
C ARG A 140 4.27 -9.41 -15.20
N ALA A 141 3.91 -10.67 -14.93
CA ALA A 141 3.53 -11.61 -15.97
C ALA A 141 2.29 -11.13 -16.72
N ALA A 142 1.25 -10.71 -16.01
CA ALA A 142 0.03 -10.16 -16.60
C ALA A 142 0.31 -8.89 -17.43
N MET A 143 1.10 -7.93 -16.91
CA MET A 143 1.48 -6.75 -17.67
C MET A 143 2.30 -7.08 -18.93
N LYS A 144 3.20 -8.07 -18.83
CA LYS A 144 4.00 -8.50 -19.99
C LYS A 144 3.13 -9.11 -21.08
N GLU A 145 2.18 -9.95 -20.71
CA GLU A 145 1.26 -10.60 -21.64
C GLU A 145 0.29 -9.61 -22.29
N LEU A 146 -0.33 -8.75 -21.49
CA LEU A 146 -1.43 -7.88 -21.91
C LEU A 146 -0.96 -6.57 -22.54
N CYS A 147 0.18 -6.05 -22.07
CA CYS A 147 0.67 -4.70 -22.37
C CYS A 147 2.08 -4.69 -22.99
N GLY A 148 2.72 -5.86 -23.15
CA GLY A 148 4.12 -5.95 -23.58
C GLY A 148 5.15 -5.64 -22.48
N GLY A 149 4.72 -5.23 -21.30
CA GLY A 149 5.55 -4.90 -20.15
C GLY A 149 4.88 -3.88 -19.24
N GLY A 150 5.59 -3.49 -18.19
CA GLY A 150 5.10 -2.50 -17.25
C GLY A 150 5.99 -2.35 -16.03
N PHE A 151 5.58 -1.45 -15.17
CA PHE A 151 6.25 -1.13 -13.91
C PHE A 151 5.35 -1.56 -12.75
N VAL A 152 5.92 -2.17 -11.72
CA VAL A 152 5.25 -2.43 -10.45
C VAL A 152 6.20 -2.14 -9.29
N SER A 153 5.70 -1.43 -8.30
CA SER A 153 6.40 -1.07 -7.06
C SER A 153 5.59 -1.47 -5.84
N CYS A 154 6.21 -1.42 -4.68
CA CYS A 154 5.59 -1.69 -3.39
C CYS A 154 6.05 -0.69 -2.34
N ARG A 155 5.10 -0.24 -1.52
CA ARG A 155 5.37 0.50 -0.28
C ARG A 155 4.56 -0.07 0.88
N PHE A 156 5.00 0.15 2.10
CA PHE A 156 4.15 -0.05 3.28
C PHE A 156 3.44 1.26 3.60
N THR A 157 2.12 1.25 3.54
CA THR A 157 1.30 2.41 3.95
C THR A 157 1.01 2.40 5.44
N HIS A 158 0.83 1.20 6.00
CA HIS A 158 0.63 0.97 7.42
C HIS A 158 1.50 -0.18 7.87
N VAL A 159 1.88 -0.15 9.14
CA VAL A 159 2.73 -1.16 9.76
C VAL A 159 2.19 -1.46 11.16
N TYR A 160 2.00 -2.74 11.45
CA TYR A 160 1.50 -3.24 12.71
C TYR A 160 2.49 -4.20 13.36
N PRO A 161 2.42 -4.45 14.68
CA PRO A 161 3.30 -5.43 15.32
C PRO A 161 3.22 -6.84 14.73
N ASP A 162 2.07 -7.23 14.20
CA ASP A 162 1.80 -8.55 13.61
C ASP A 162 2.00 -8.61 12.09
N GLY A 163 2.05 -7.47 11.38
CA GLY A 163 2.28 -7.49 9.96
C GLY A 163 2.24 -6.12 9.26
N PRO A 164 2.70 -6.05 8.01
CA PRO A 164 2.62 -4.85 7.19
C PRO A 164 1.31 -4.79 6.39
N ALA A 165 0.95 -3.59 5.94
CA ALA A 165 -0.02 -3.37 4.88
C ALA A 165 0.69 -2.94 3.59
N PRO A 166 1.10 -3.90 2.73
CA PRO A 166 1.74 -3.61 1.45
C PRO A 166 0.76 -2.93 0.50
N TYR A 167 1.25 -1.90 -0.17
CA TYR A 167 0.53 -1.13 -1.17
C TYR A 167 1.32 -1.18 -2.48
N PHE A 168 0.69 -1.65 -3.53
CA PHE A 168 1.31 -1.83 -4.83
C PHE A 168 0.80 -0.79 -5.81
N THR A 169 1.71 -0.28 -6.65
CA THR A 169 1.39 0.59 -7.77
C THR A 169 1.83 -0.11 -9.05
N PHE A 170 0.95 -0.22 -10.05
CA PHE A 170 1.34 -0.70 -11.37
C PHE A 170 1.05 0.35 -12.44
N ILE A 171 1.91 0.39 -13.46
CA ILE A 171 1.82 1.30 -14.61
C ILE A 171 2.24 0.52 -15.84
N ALA A 172 1.41 0.50 -16.88
CA ALA A 172 1.69 -0.21 -18.12
C ALA A 172 1.18 0.59 -19.35
N PRO A 173 1.76 0.42 -20.52
CA PRO A 173 1.21 1.00 -21.75
C PRO A 173 -0.14 0.34 -22.07
N GLY A 174 -1.16 1.15 -22.30
CA GLY A 174 -2.47 0.69 -22.75
C GLY A 174 -2.51 0.46 -24.26
N ARG A 175 -3.37 -0.45 -24.67
CA ARG A 175 -3.74 -0.63 -26.06
C ARG A 175 -5.05 0.13 -26.31
N TYR A 176 -5.03 1.05 -27.25
CA TYR A 176 -6.16 1.91 -27.57
C TYR A 176 -7.47 1.11 -27.74
N GLY A 177 -8.48 1.47 -26.96
CA GLY A 177 -9.79 0.83 -26.92
C GLY A 177 -9.87 -0.47 -26.10
N ALA A 178 -8.78 -0.92 -25.47
CA ALA A 178 -8.73 -2.10 -24.63
C ALA A 178 -8.19 -1.81 -23.21
N GLU A 179 -8.00 -0.56 -22.86
CA GLU A 179 -7.38 -0.15 -21.59
C GLU A 179 -8.17 -0.67 -20.38
N ALA A 180 -9.50 -0.61 -20.44
CA ALA A 180 -10.36 -1.10 -19.35
C ALA A 180 -10.26 -2.63 -19.18
N GLU A 181 -10.18 -3.38 -20.28
CA GLU A 181 -10.00 -4.84 -20.25
C GLU A 181 -8.63 -5.22 -19.69
N GLN A 182 -7.57 -4.53 -20.14
CA GLN A 182 -6.21 -4.73 -19.65
C GLN A 182 -6.12 -4.40 -18.15
N TRP A 183 -6.69 -3.27 -17.73
CA TRP A 183 -6.77 -2.89 -16.33
C TRP A 183 -7.46 -3.96 -15.46
N MET A 184 -8.65 -4.43 -15.89
CA MET A 184 -9.39 -5.44 -15.13
C MET A 184 -8.64 -6.77 -15.06
N ALA A 185 -7.97 -7.19 -16.13
CA ALA A 185 -7.20 -8.42 -16.17
C ALA A 185 -5.96 -8.36 -15.25
N ILE A 186 -5.25 -7.22 -15.22
CA ILE A 186 -4.13 -7.01 -14.29
C ILE A 186 -4.63 -6.99 -12.84
N LYS A 187 -5.74 -6.30 -12.56
CA LYS A 187 -6.36 -6.28 -11.21
C LYS A 187 -6.79 -7.68 -10.78
N LYS A 188 -7.32 -8.48 -11.70
CA LYS A 188 -7.68 -9.87 -11.42
C LYS A 188 -6.45 -10.69 -11.05
N ALA A 189 -5.39 -10.64 -11.82
CA ALA A 189 -4.15 -11.36 -11.53
C ALA A 189 -3.55 -10.95 -10.17
N ALA A 190 -3.57 -9.65 -9.86
CA ALA A 190 -3.12 -9.14 -8.57
C ALA A 190 -3.97 -9.67 -7.41
N SER A 191 -5.30 -9.62 -7.54
CA SER A 191 -6.23 -10.07 -6.51
C SER A 191 -6.16 -11.57 -6.27
N ASP A 192 -6.06 -12.37 -7.34
CA ASP A 192 -5.86 -13.83 -7.26
C ASP A 192 -4.56 -14.15 -6.51
N ALA A 193 -3.46 -13.44 -6.84
CA ALA A 193 -2.18 -13.64 -6.19
C ALA A 193 -2.21 -13.26 -4.69
N VAL A 194 -2.89 -12.17 -4.34
CA VAL A 194 -3.06 -11.75 -2.94
C VAL A 194 -3.77 -12.82 -2.13
N ILE A 195 -4.94 -13.29 -2.61
CA ILE A 195 -5.75 -14.29 -1.89
C ILE A 195 -5.02 -15.62 -1.78
N ALA A 196 -4.40 -16.08 -2.87
CA ALA A 196 -3.68 -17.36 -2.91
C ALA A 196 -2.46 -17.41 -1.98
N ASN A 197 -1.95 -16.26 -1.56
CA ASN A 197 -0.77 -16.16 -0.70
C ASN A 197 -1.08 -15.56 0.70
N GLY A 198 -2.33 -15.66 1.15
CA GLY A 198 -2.72 -15.35 2.53
C GLY A 198 -2.90 -13.86 2.86
N GLY A 199 -2.89 -12.99 1.84
CA GLY A 199 -3.21 -11.58 2.03
C GLY A 199 -4.71 -11.33 2.11
N THR A 200 -5.14 -10.26 2.77
CA THR A 200 -6.52 -9.77 2.67
C THR A 200 -6.74 -9.07 1.34
N ILE A 201 -7.94 -9.22 0.75
CA ILE A 201 -8.20 -8.58 -0.56
C ILE A 201 -8.09 -7.07 -0.53
N THR A 202 -8.37 -6.46 0.59
CA THR A 202 -8.22 -5.03 0.84
C THR A 202 -8.07 -4.78 2.34
N HIS A 203 -7.35 -3.72 2.71
CA HIS A 203 -7.11 -3.33 4.09
C HIS A 203 -7.77 -1.97 4.41
N HIS A 204 -7.50 -0.92 3.64
CA HIS A 204 -8.11 0.41 3.79
C HIS A 204 -8.79 0.92 2.51
N HIS A 205 -8.58 0.25 1.38
CA HIS A 205 -9.41 0.49 0.19
C HIS A 205 -10.78 -0.16 0.39
N ALA A 206 -11.83 0.43 -0.14
CA ALA A 206 -13.15 -0.17 -0.09
C ALA A 206 -13.19 -1.48 -0.88
N VAL A 207 -14.02 -2.43 -0.45
CA VAL A 207 -14.29 -3.64 -1.22
C VAL A 207 -14.86 -3.27 -2.59
N GLY A 208 -15.92 -2.48 -2.62
CA GLY A 208 -16.56 -2.07 -3.86
C GLY A 208 -17.00 -3.26 -4.73
N ARG A 209 -17.36 -2.98 -5.97
CA ARG A 209 -17.69 -4.04 -6.93
C ARG A 209 -16.47 -4.80 -7.43
N VAL A 210 -15.32 -4.11 -7.50
CA VAL A 210 -14.08 -4.67 -8.05
C VAL A 210 -13.53 -5.78 -7.17
N HIS A 211 -13.49 -5.59 -5.86
CA HIS A 211 -12.91 -6.57 -4.93
C HIS A 211 -13.93 -7.59 -4.38
N ARG A 212 -15.20 -7.39 -4.63
CA ARG A 212 -16.29 -8.23 -4.10
C ARG A 212 -16.11 -9.74 -4.36
N PRO A 213 -15.71 -10.23 -5.55
CA PRO A 213 -15.56 -11.66 -5.80
C PRO A 213 -14.57 -12.35 -4.86
N TRP A 214 -13.48 -11.67 -4.50
CA TRP A 214 -12.46 -12.18 -3.55
C TRP A 214 -12.87 -11.97 -2.10
N TYR A 215 -13.53 -10.86 -1.78
CA TYR A 215 -14.11 -10.62 -0.47
C TYR A 215 -15.12 -11.70 -0.08
N GLU A 216 -15.96 -12.15 -1.00
CA GLU A 216 -16.91 -13.23 -0.78
C GLU A 216 -16.24 -14.59 -0.49
N GLN A 217 -15.03 -14.82 -1.03
CA GLN A 217 -14.24 -16.00 -0.72
C GLN A 217 -13.59 -15.93 0.68
N GLN A 218 -13.21 -14.73 1.13
CA GLN A 218 -12.51 -14.55 2.40
C GLN A 218 -13.45 -14.41 3.61
N ARG A 219 -14.58 -13.77 3.44
CA ARG A 219 -15.45 -13.48 4.57
C ARG A 219 -16.08 -14.75 5.15
N PRO A 220 -16.18 -14.89 6.47
CA PRO A 220 -16.92 -16.00 7.10
C PRO A 220 -18.38 -16.02 6.65
N ALA A 221 -18.94 -17.22 6.41
CA ALA A 221 -20.32 -17.39 5.93
C ALA A 221 -21.35 -16.71 6.84
N LEU A 222 -21.27 -16.96 8.15
CA LEU A 222 -22.18 -16.37 9.15
C LEU A 222 -22.10 -14.84 9.20
N PHE A 223 -20.90 -14.25 9.00
CA PHE A 223 -20.78 -12.80 8.89
C PHE A 223 -21.56 -12.26 7.67
N GLY A 224 -21.47 -12.98 6.55
CA GLY A 224 -22.22 -12.62 5.34
C GLY A 224 -23.74 -12.69 5.53
N GLU A 225 -24.23 -13.68 6.26
CA GLU A 225 -25.66 -13.82 6.62
C GLU A 225 -26.11 -12.67 7.51
N ALA A 226 -25.35 -12.36 8.58
CA ALA A 226 -25.65 -11.26 9.46
C ALA A 226 -25.67 -9.91 8.72
N LEU A 227 -24.73 -9.68 7.79
CA LEU A 227 -24.66 -8.46 7.00
C LEU A 227 -25.85 -8.33 6.03
N ARG A 228 -26.29 -9.43 5.39
CA ARG A 228 -27.50 -9.44 4.56
C ARG A 228 -28.76 -9.16 5.38
N ALA A 229 -28.91 -9.81 6.54
CA ALA A 229 -30.06 -9.57 7.42
C ALA A 229 -30.13 -8.11 7.89
N ALA A 230 -28.99 -7.52 8.27
CA ALA A 230 -28.92 -6.09 8.63
C ALA A 230 -29.29 -5.19 7.43
N LYS A 231 -28.78 -5.50 6.24
CA LYS A 231 -29.11 -4.79 5.01
C LYS A 231 -30.61 -4.85 4.70
N ALA A 232 -31.22 -6.02 4.73
CA ALA A 232 -32.64 -6.20 4.47
C ALA A 232 -33.52 -5.42 5.45
N ALA A 233 -33.14 -5.37 6.73
CA ALA A 233 -33.87 -4.62 7.74
C ALA A 233 -33.77 -3.08 7.56
N LEU A 234 -32.61 -2.56 7.14
CA LEU A 234 -32.35 -1.13 7.03
C LEU A 234 -32.64 -0.56 5.63
N ASP A 235 -32.57 -1.39 4.62
CA ASP A 235 -32.76 -1.03 3.21
C ASP A 235 -33.62 -2.09 2.49
N PRO A 236 -34.90 -2.23 2.88
CA PRO A 236 -35.80 -3.24 2.30
C PRO A 236 -36.06 -3.03 0.80
N ALA A 237 -35.85 -1.82 0.28
CA ALA A 237 -35.98 -1.51 -1.13
C ALA A 237 -34.70 -1.80 -1.94
N GLY A 238 -33.58 -2.11 -1.28
CA GLY A 238 -32.30 -2.45 -1.92
C GLY A 238 -31.65 -1.33 -2.73
N ILE A 239 -31.96 -0.07 -2.40
CA ILE A 239 -31.50 1.10 -3.18
C ILE A 239 -30.16 1.67 -2.73
N LEU A 240 -29.69 1.31 -1.53
CA LEU A 240 -28.41 1.80 -0.99
C LEU A 240 -27.26 0.93 -1.45
N ASN A 241 -26.37 1.49 -2.27
CA ASN A 241 -25.15 0.83 -2.77
C ASN A 241 -25.38 -0.60 -3.31
N PRO A 242 -26.30 -0.81 -4.25
CA PRO A 242 -26.60 -2.15 -4.79
C PRO A 242 -25.34 -2.76 -5.43
N GLY A 243 -25.08 -4.04 -5.12
CA GLY A 243 -23.96 -4.81 -5.70
C GLY A 243 -22.57 -4.49 -5.13
N VAL A 244 -22.47 -3.69 -4.05
CA VAL A 244 -21.15 -3.28 -3.51
C VAL A 244 -20.58 -4.32 -2.55
N LEU A 245 -21.30 -4.70 -1.49
CA LEU A 245 -20.87 -5.70 -0.50
C LEU A 245 -21.78 -6.91 -0.48
N VAL A 246 -23.07 -6.66 -0.46
CA VAL A 246 -24.13 -7.67 -0.47
C VAL A 246 -25.25 -7.19 -1.39
N ASP A 247 -25.89 -8.12 -2.07
CA ASP A 247 -27.14 -7.84 -2.78
C ASP A 247 -28.28 -7.91 -1.78
N PRO A 248 -29.36 -7.15 -2.01
CA PRO A 248 -30.63 -7.43 -1.33
C PRO A 248 -31.05 -8.86 -1.65
N ASP A 249 -31.72 -9.50 -0.72
CA ASP A 249 -32.37 -10.78 -1.01
C ASP A 249 -33.36 -10.58 -2.16
N PRO A 250 -33.44 -11.53 -3.12
CA PRO A 250 -34.30 -11.42 -4.27
C PRO A 250 -35.79 -11.38 -3.90
#